data_61fb60ad373ab98be6a8d63a9d7a3712
#
_entry.id   61fb60ad373ab98be6a8d63a9d7a3712
#
_cell.length_a   1.000
_cell.length_b   1.000
_cell.length_c   1.000
_cell.angle_alpha   90.00
_cell.angle_beta   90.00
_cell.angle_gamma   90.00
#
_symmetry.space_group_name_H-M   'P 1'
#
loop_
_entity.id
_entity.type
_entity.pdbx_description
1 polymer ?
#
loop_
_entity_poly.entity_id
_entity_poly.type
_entity_poly.pdbx_seq_one_letter_code
_entity_poly.pdbx_strand_id
1 'polypeptide(L)'
;ELEYLKNKLNAKHFMFTDESFPPALFIKLPPMMVERELDIYWTTLIRFESQLLEPEIWDFAHKSGCRSLYYGLESANERIIKLVKKDTDIKAAKINLEQAKRVGIWSHVMCFYGFPSETEEEAEDTRRFLIENQHQIPSVEMYFFVLYKNAPVMYQADEYKIDVKVNPEHDLALDYYYTPESGQTTEEAMSRYERFYQEDFGPWALRINA
;
A
#
# COMPACT_ATOMS: atom_id res chain seq x y z
N GLU A 1 19.81 -18.66 0.26
CA GLU A 1 19.78 -17.85 -0.96
C GLU A 1 20.40 -16.47 -0.75
N LEU A 2 20.00 -15.68 0.24
CA LEU A 2 20.58 -14.36 0.54
C LEU A 2 22.10 -14.41 0.75
N GLU A 3 22.60 -15.35 1.54
CA GLU A 3 24.05 -15.58 1.75
C GLU A 3 24.78 -15.88 0.44
N TYR A 4 24.17 -16.72 -0.39
CA TYR A 4 24.74 -17.06 -1.70
C TYR A 4 24.85 -15.84 -2.59
N LEU A 5 23.78 -15.06 -2.72
CA LEU A 5 23.75 -13.87 -3.55
C LEU A 5 24.71 -12.78 -3.02
N LYS A 6 24.74 -12.58 -1.70
CA LYS A 6 25.70 -11.68 -1.05
C LYS A 6 27.15 -12.07 -1.40
N ASN A 7 27.50 -13.33 -1.19
CA ASN A 7 28.87 -13.77 -1.34
C ASN A 7 29.30 -13.88 -2.80
N LYS A 8 28.42 -14.37 -3.68
CA LYS A 8 28.73 -14.58 -5.10
C LYS A 8 28.67 -13.30 -5.93
N LEU A 9 27.71 -12.44 -5.65
CA LEU A 9 27.46 -11.23 -6.44
C LEU A 9 27.90 -9.94 -5.72
N ASN A 10 28.41 -10.05 -4.50
CA ASN A 10 28.70 -8.90 -3.63
C ASN A 10 27.46 -7.99 -3.44
N ALA A 11 26.26 -8.58 -3.46
CA ALA A 11 25.01 -7.86 -3.32
C ALA A 11 24.79 -7.43 -1.87
N LYS A 12 24.44 -6.17 -1.66
CA LYS A 12 24.13 -5.62 -0.34
C LYS A 12 22.67 -5.18 -0.20
N HIS A 13 21.99 -4.92 -1.31
CA HIS A 13 20.61 -4.43 -1.33
C HIS A 13 19.70 -5.48 -1.97
N PHE A 14 18.62 -5.82 -1.29
CA PHE A 14 17.67 -6.84 -1.71
C PHE A 14 16.25 -6.29 -1.68
N MET A 15 15.50 -6.61 -2.69
CA MET A 15 14.04 -6.41 -2.70
C MET A 15 13.39 -7.78 -2.77
N PHE A 16 12.57 -8.10 -1.77
CA PHE A 16 11.68 -9.24 -1.86
C PHE A 16 10.49 -8.83 -2.74
N THR A 17 10.26 -9.59 -3.81
CA THR A 17 9.28 -9.25 -4.85
C THR A 17 7.96 -10.00 -4.69
N ASP A 18 7.71 -10.57 -3.53
CA ASP A 18 6.41 -11.12 -3.18
C ASP A 18 5.35 -10.00 -3.23
N GLU A 19 4.18 -10.29 -3.79
CA GLU A 19 3.06 -9.32 -3.83
C GLU A 19 2.62 -8.87 -2.43
N SER A 20 2.85 -9.72 -1.44
CA SER A 20 2.69 -9.41 -0.02
C SER A 20 3.61 -10.33 0.79
N PHE A 21 4.59 -9.74 1.46
CA PHE A 21 5.50 -10.50 2.31
C PHE A 21 4.73 -11.11 3.49
N PRO A 22 4.77 -12.44 3.68
CA PRO A 22 3.97 -13.09 4.71
C PRO A 22 4.35 -12.61 6.12
N PRO A 23 3.39 -12.28 7.00
CA PRO A 23 3.70 -11.81 8.36
C PRO A 23 4.47 -12.85 9.18
N ALA A 24 4.19 -14.14 9.00
CA ALA A 24 4.96 -15.20 9.65
C ALA A 24 6.45 -15.20 9.23
N LEU A 25 6.74 -14.83 7.98
CA LEU A 25 8.11 -14.71 7.50
C LEU A 25 8.75 -13.43 8.02
N PHE A 26 8.00 -12.32 8.09
CA PHE A 26 8.47 -11.06 8.67
C PHE A 26 8.87 -11.21 10.15
N ILE A 27 8.18 -12.08 10.88
CA ILE A 27 8.50 -12.39 12.28
C ILE A 27 9.74 -13.31 12.39
N LYS A 28 9.86 -14.32 11.53
CA LYS A 28 10.86 -15.39 11.69
C LYS A 28 12.19 -15.11 11.00
N LEU A 29 12.17 -14.49 9.82
CA LEU A 29 13.37 -14.31 9.01
C LEU A 29 14.36 -13.30 9.61
N PRO A 30 13.94 -12.12 10.10
CA PRO A 30 14.87 -11.11 10.63
C PRO A 30 15.75 -11.61 11.78
N PRO A 31 15.24 -12.31 12.81
CA PRO A 31 16.10 -12.89 13.85
C PRO A 31 17.17 -13.83 13.28
N MET A 32 16.81 -14.69 12.31
CA MET A 32 17.77 -15.61 11.66
C MET A 32 18.83 -14.86 10.86
N MET A 33 18.46 -13.73 10.22
CA MET A 33 19.40 -12.89 9.48
C MET A 33 20.39 -12.20 10.42
N VAL A 34 19.93 -11.76 11.58
CA VAL A 34 20.78 -11.18 12.64
C VAL A 34 21.73 -12.20 13.20
N GLU A 35 21.25 -13.40 13.54
CA GLU A 35 22.07 -14.51 14.06
C GLU A 35 23.19 -14.91 13.09
N ARG A 36 22.93 -14.83 11.77
CA ARG A 36 23.89 -15.15 10.71
C ARG A 36 24.76 -13.97 10.27
N GLU A 37 24.62 -12.84 10.90
CA GLU A 37 25.40 -11.62 10.62
C GLU A 37 25.40 -11.27 9.10
N LEU A 38 24.19 -11.31 8.48
CA LEU A 38 24.08 -11.15 7.02
C LEU A 38 24.54 -9.79 6.52
N ASP A 39 24.54 -8.75 7.33
CA ASP A 39 24.98 -7.38 6.95
C ASP A 39 24.52 -7.00 5.52
N ILE A 40 23.22 -6.93 5.34
CA ILE A 40 22.54 -6.54 4.09
C ILE A 40 21.46 -5.51 4.38
N TYR A 41 20.98 -4.84 3.34
CA TYR A 41 19.78 -4.00 3.39
C TYR A 41 18.68 -4.66 2.57
N TRP A 42 17.44 -4.56 3.06
CA TRP A 42 16.32 -5.14 2.36
C TRP A 42 15.05 -4.31 2.49
N THR A 43 14.17 -4.49 1.51
CA THR A 43 12.85 -3.88 1.41
C THR A 43 11.84 -4.89 0.86
N THR A 44 10.58 -4.67 1.13
CA THR A 44 9.50 -5.54 0.63
C THR A 44 8.15 -4.83 0.61
N LEU A 45 7.20 -5.40 -0.13
CA LEU A 45 5.78 -5.08 -0.01
C LEU A 45 5.17 -5.90 1.13
N ILE A 46 4.35 -5.27 1.95
CA ILE A 46 3.72 -5.91 3.12
C ILE A 46 2.32 -5.32 3.33
N ARG A 47 1.45 -6.08 3.98
CA ARG A 47 0.18 -5.54 4.47
C ARG A 47 0.32 -4.99 5.87
N PHE A 48 -0.63 -4.16 6.27
CA PHE A 48 -0.84 -3.85 7.68
C PHE A 48 -1.47 -5.06 8.38
N GLU A 49 -0.75 -5.60 9.36
CA GLU A 49 -1.10 -6.88 9.96
C GLU A 49 -1.22 -6.77 11.48
N SER A 50 -2.31 -7.31 12.03
CA SER A 50 -2.50 -7.41 13.47
C SER A 50 -1.51 -8.38 14.17
N GLN A 51 -0.78 -9.18 13.39
CA GLN A 51 0.28 -10.06 13.89
C GLN A 51 1.61 -9.31 14.15
N LEU A 52 1.72 -8.05 13.71
CA LEU A 52 2.94 -7.24 13.77
C LEU A 52 2.82 -6.09 14.80
N LEU A 53 2.17 -6.35 15.94
CA LEU A 53 1.96 -5.32 16.96
C LEU A 53 3.12 -5.24 17.96
N GLU A 54 3.88 -6.33 18.13
CA GLU A 54 4.93 -6.41 19.14
C GLU A 54 6.19 -5.62 18.72
N PRO A 55 6.70 -4.72 19.57
CA PRO A 55 7.87 -3.88 19.25
C PRO A 55 9.13 -4.68 18.87
N GLU A 56 9.35 -5.83 19.51
CA GLU A 56 10.53 -6.67 19.27
C GLU A 56 10.65 -7.16 17.83
N ILE A 57 9.52 -7.41 17.15
CA ILE A 57 9.48 -7.80 15.74
C ILE A 57 10.16 -6.72 14.88
N TRP A 58 9.86 -5.46 15.17
CA TRP A 58 10.40 -4.30 14.45
C TRP A 58 11.86 -4.04 14.77
N ASP A 59 12.28 -4.29 16.01
CA ASP A 59 13.69 -4.20 16.41
C ASP A 59 14.52 -5.21 15.62
N PHE A 60 14.05 -6.44 15.47
CA PHE A 60 14.72 -7.45 14.64
C PHE A 60 14.68 -7.10 13.15
N ALA A 61 13.55 -6.61 12.64
CA ALA A 61 13.45 -6.17 11.26
C ALA A 61 14.52 -5.09 10.94
N HIS A 62 14.62 -4.05 11.77
CA HIS A 62 15.63 -3.01 11.60
C HIS A 62 17.06 -3.57 11.73
N LYS A 63 17.36 -4.35 12.75
CA LYS A 63 18.67 -4.96 12.98
C LYS A 63 19.11 -5.87 11.82
N SER A 64 18.18 -6.58 11.21
CA SER A 64 18.44 -7.43 10.04
C SER A 64 18.67 -6.66 8.74
N GLY A 65 18.53 -5.33 8.78
CA GLY A 65 18.76 -4.46 7.63
C GLY A 65 17.50 -4.04 6.87
N CYS A 66 16.28 -4.25 7.38
CA CYS A 66 15.09 -3.64 6.81
C CYS A 66 15.22 -2.11 6.81
N ARG A 67 14.99 -1.47 5.66
CA ARG A 67 15.10 -0.01 5.52
C ARG A 67 13.83 0.64 5.03
N SER A 68 13.03 -0.04 4.23
CA SER A 68 11.74 0.47 3.78
C SER A 68 10.72 -0.64 3.61
N LEU A 69 9.46 -0.29 3.83
CA LEU A 69 8.30 -1.15 3.66
C LEU A 69 7.24 -0.43 2.83
N TYR A 70 6.70 -1.14 1.84
CA TYR A 70 5.64 -0.66 0.96
C TYR A 70 4.32 -1.27 1.40
N TYR A 71 3.41 -0.44 1.89
CA TYR A 71 2.14 -0.87 2.45
C TYR A 71 0.99 -0.62 1.49
N GLY A 72 0.24 -1.68 1.13
CA GLY A 72 -1.06 -1.53 0.50
C GLY A 72 -2.13 -1.21 1.57
N LEU A 73 -2.43 0.06 1.78
CA LEU A 73 -3.58 0.49 2.60
C LEU A 73 -4.88 0.36 1.81
N GLU A 74 -4.82 0.67 0.53
CA GLU A 74 -5.91 0.74 -0.43
C GLU A 74 -6.90 1.88 -0.08
N SER A 75 -7.62 1.74 1.01
CA SER A 75 -8.51 2.73 1.61
C SER A 75 -8.41 2.68 3.13
N ALA A 76 -8.79 3.75 3.83
CA ALA A 76 -8.95 3.75 5.28
C ALA A 76 -10.42 3.63 5.71
N ASN A 77 -11.34 3.40 4.79
CA ASN A 77 -12.73 3.12 5.08
C ASN A 77 -13.01 1.61 5.12
N GLU A 78 -13.58 1.12 6.24
CA GLU A 78 -13.79 -0.31 6.46
C GLU A 78 -14.70 -0.98 5.40
N ARG A 79 -15.71 -0.25 4.87
CA ARG A 79 -16.60 -0.77 3.83
C ARG A 79 -15.82 -0.98 2.51
N ILE A 80 -15.01 -0.01 2.14
CA ILE A 80 -14.20 -0.07 0.92
C ILE A 80 -13.16 -1.18 1.05
N ILE A 81 -12.45 -1.29 2.17
CA ILE A 81 -11.49 -2.38 2.43
C ILE A 81 -12.13 -3.75 2.22
N LYS A 82 -13.36 -3.95 2.72
CA LYS A 82 -14.12 -5.20 2.53
C LYS A 82 -14.49 -5.43 1.08
N LEU A 83 -14.92 -4.38 0.34
CA LEU A 83 -15.25 -4.48 -1.09
C LEU A 83 -14.02 -4.84 -1.94
N VAL A 84 -12.87 -4.29 -1.62
CA VAL A 84 -11.58 -4.63 -2.30
C VAL A 84 -11.08 -6.02 -1.92
N LYS A 85 -11.77 -6.69 -0.99
CA LYS A 85 -11.39 -8.02 -0.47
C LYS A 85 -9.99 -8.04 0.14
N LYS A 86 -9.65 -6.95 0.84
CA LYS A 86 -8.44 -6.82 1.67
C LYS A 86 -8.85 -6.87 3.15
N ASP A 87 -8.03 -7.53 3.94
CA ASP A 87 -8.26 -7.69 5.39
C ASP A 87 -7.41 -6.70 6.20
N THR A 88 -7.32 -5.45 5.72
CA THR A 88 -6.56 -4.40 6.41
C THR A 88 -7.28 -3.95 7.67
N ASP A 89 -6.64 -4.08 8.82
CA ASP A 89 -7.10 -3.52 10.10
C ASP A 89 -6.49 -2.12 10.28
N ILE A 90 -7.33 -1.08 10.26
CA ILE A 90 -6.89 0.31 10.39
C ILE A 90 -6.23 0.60 11.74
N LYS A 91 -6.62 -0.11 12.80
CA LYS A 91 -5.98 0.04 14.12
C LYS A 91 -4.58 -0.56 14.09
N ALA A 92 -4.43 -1.75 13.50
CA ALA A 92 -3.13 -2.36 13.30
C ALA A 92 -2.25 -1.49 12.38
N ALA A 93 -2.81 -0.85 11.35
CA ALA A 93 -2.08 0.05 10.47
C ALA A 93 -1.41 1.20 11.24
N LYS A 94 -2.12 1.86 12.15
CA LYS A 94 -1.55 2.93 12.99
C LYS A 94 -0.37 2.44 13.83
N ILE A 95 -0.52 1.27 14.47
CA ILE A 95 0.53 0.68 15.31
C ILE A 95 1.74 0.26 14.45
N ASN A 96 1.52 -0.39 13.31
CA ASN A 96 2.60 -0.79 12.40
C ASN A 96 3.41 0.42 11.92
N LEU A 97 2.75 1.52 11.55
CA LEU A 97 3.40 2.78 11.15
C LEU A 97 4.21 3.39 12.30
N GLU A 98 3.65 3.41 13.51
CA GLU A 98 4.34 3.89 14.71
C GLU A 98 5.60 3.08 14.99
N GLN A 99 5.52 1.76 14.94
CA GLN A 99 6.65 0.88 15.17
C GLN A 99 7.73 1.02 14.09
N ALA A 100 7.34 1.08 12.81
CA ALA A 100 8.27 1.32 11.71
C ALA A 100 9.05 2.62 11.91
N LYS A 101 8.33 3.71 12.24
CA LYS A 101 8.95 5.00 12.55
C LYS A 101 9.89 4.92 13.75
N ARG A 102 9.46 4.27 14.85
CA ARG A 102 10.26 4.12 16.08
C ARG A 102 11.64 3.54 15.81
N VAL A 103 11.73 2.56 14.92
CA VAL A 103 13.00 1.89 14.60
C VAL A 103 13.70 2.49 13.37
N GLY A 104 13.13 3.51 12.72
CA GLY A 104 13.73 4.17 11.55
C GLY A 104 13.57 3.41 10.24
N ILE A 105 12.52 2.59 10.10
CA ILE A 105 12.12 1.96 8.84
C ILE A 105 11.21 2.93 8.08
N TRP A 106 11.55 3.21 6.82
CA TRP A 106 10.78 4.05 5.92
C TRP A 106 9.47 3.38 5.52
N SER A 107 8.35 4.05 5.74
CA SER A 107 7.02 3.57 5.36
C SER A 107 6.54 4.29 4.10
N HIS A 108 6.30 3.54 3.04
CA HIS A 108 5.63 4.00 1.82
C HIS A 108 4.21 3.44 1.79
N VAL A 109 3.20 4.29 1.74
CA VAL A 109 1.79 3.88 1.81
C VAL A 109 1.12 4.09 0.46
N MET A 110 0.52 3.04 -0.07
CA MET A 110 -0.20 3.04 -1.35
C MET A 110 -1.70 3.01 -1.08
N CYS A 111 -2.43 3.92 -1.72
CA CYS A 111 -3.88 4.08 -1.62
C CYS A 111 -4.48 4.44 -2.97
N PHE A 112 -5.80 4.34 -3.08
CA PHE A 112 -6.51 4.85 -4.23
C PHE A 112 -7.88 5.42 -3.85
N TYR A 113 -8.41 6.28 -4.72
CA TYR A 113 -9.79 6.80 -4.68
C TYR A 113 -10.65 6.19 -5.78
N GLY A 114 -11.95 6.23 -5.61
CA GLY A 114 -12.92 5.93 -6.67
C GLY A 114 -13.14 4.44 -6.92
N PHE A 115 -12.96 3.58 -5.90
CA PHE A 115 -13.46 2.21 -6.04
C PHE A 115 -14.98 2.22 -6.28
N PRO A 116 -15.52 1.33 -7.11
CA PRO A 116 -16.96 1.30 -7.39
C PRO A 116 -17.81 1.43 -6.12
N SER A 117 -18.75 2.37 -6.12
CA SER A 117 -19.61 2.76 -5.01
C SER A 117 -18.93 3.54 -3.86
N GLU A 118 -17.66 3.85 -3.91
CA GLU A 118 -17.03 4.71 -2.90
C GLU A 118 -17.64 6.11 -2.92
N THR A 119 -18.12 6.57 -1.79
CA THR A 119 -18.66 7.92 -1.64
C THR A 119 -17.56 8.94 -1.36
N GLU A 120 -17.91 10.23 -1.49
CA GLU A 120 -16.97 11.30 -1.15
C GLU A 120 -16.54 11.25 0.32
N GLU A 121 -17.47 10.93 1.23
CA GLU A 121 -17.17 10.81 2.66
C GLU A 121 -16.22 9.68 2.98
N GLU A 122 -16.37 8.55 2.28
CA GLU A 122 -15.50 7.39 2.46
C GLU A 122 -14.07 7.63 1.90
N ALA A 123 -13.96 8.32 0.78
CA ALA A 123 -12.67 8.78 0.27
C ALA A 123 -12.01 9.79 1.23
N GLU A 124 -12.79 10.64 1.90
CA GLU A 124 -12.30 11.57 2.91
C GLU A 124 -11.77 10.85 4.16
N ASP A 125 -12.28 9.67 4.51
CA ASP A 125 -11.70 8.84 5.59
C ASP A 125 -10.26 8.45 5.27
N THR A 126 -9.98 8.08 4.01
CA THR A 126 -8.61 7.76 3.56
C THR A 126 -7.70 8.99 3.61
N ARG A 127 -8.17 10.13 3.11
CA ARG A 127 -7.42 11.38 3.19
C ARG A 127 -7.12 11.75 4.66
N ARG A 128 -8.11 11.71 5.53
CA ARG A 128 -7.98 12.02 6.96
C ARG A 128 -6.95 11.11 7.64
N PHE A 129 -7.03 9.80 7.38
CA PHE A 129 -6.06 8.85 7.92
C PHE A 129 -4.62 9.21 7.54
N LEU A 130 -4.38 9.55 6.26
CA LEU A 130 -3.05 9.92 5.78
C LEU A 130 -2.55 11.21 6.45
N ILE A 131 -3.39 12.24 6.55
CA ILE A 131 -3.03 13.53 7.17
C ILE A 131 -2.77 13.38 8.67
N GLU A 132 -3.61 12.66 9.40
CA GLU A 132 -3.42 12.40 10.83
C GLU A 132 -2.13 11.64 11.13
N ASN A 133 -1.73 10.74 10.24
CA ASN A 133 -0.55 9.90 10.41
C ASN A 133 0.66 10.35 9.57
N GLN A 134 0.61 11.54 8.94
CA GLN A 134 1.66 12.05 8.05
C GLN A 134 3.06 12.06 8.67
N HIS A 135 3.15 12.22 9.98
CA HIS A 135 4.41 12.21 10.71
C HIS A 135 5.07 10.83 10.82
N GLN A 136 4.33 9.76 10.50
CA GLN A 136 4.79 8.36 10.46
C GLN A 136 4.94 7.82 9.04
N ILE A 137 4.40 8.55 8.05
CA ILE A 137 4.35 8.14 6.65
C ILE A 137 5.22 9.09 5.83
N PRO A 138 6.51 8.81 5.65
CA PRO A 138 7.40 9.68 4.89
C PRO A 138 7.12 9.71 3.38
N SER A 139 6.39 8.74 2.83
CA SER A 139 5.95 8.80 1.44
C SER A 139 4.60 8.11 1.21
N VAL A 140 3.84 8.68 0.29
CA VAL A 140 2.53 8.18 -0.13
C VAL A 140 2.50 8.07 -1.64
N GLU A 141 1.89 7.01 -2.12
CA GLU A 141 1.50 6.87 -3.51
C GLU A 141 -0.03 6.74 -3.57
N MET A 142 -0.66 7.80 -4.07
CA MET A 142 -2.10 7.87 -4.25
C MET A 142 -2.44 7.63 -5.72
N TYR A 143 -3.43 6.79 -5.96
CA TYR A 143 -3.99 6.52 -7.28
C TYR A 143 -5.47 6.88 -7.32
N PHE A 144 -6.08 6.75 -8.48
CA PHE A 144 -7.51 6.57 -8.65
C PHE A 144 -7.78 5.19 -9.27
N PHE A 145 -8.93 4.62 -8.96
CA PHE A 145 -9.26 3.26 -9.40
C PHE A 145 -9.38 3.19 -10.93
N VAL A 146 -8.67 2.25 -11.52
CA VAL A 146 -8.71 1.94 -12.95
C VAL A 146 -9.16 0.49 -13.13
N LEU A 147 -10.18 0.28 -13.95
CA LEU A 147 -10.70 -1.06 -14.24
C LEU A 147 -9.83 -1.73 -15.31
N TYR A 148 -8.86 -2.51 -14.88
CA TYR A 148 -8.00 -3.25 -15.81
C TYR A 148 -8.70 -4.44 -16.45
N LYS A 149 -8.31 -4.74 -17.70
CA LYS A 149 -8.69 -5.95 -18.42
C LYS A 149 -8.32 -7.17 -17.57
N ASN A 150 -9.25 -8.12 -17.45
CA ASN A 150 -9.11 -9.33 -16.65
C ASN A 150 -9.06 -9.11 -15.10
N ALA A 151 -9.31 -7.90 -14.60
CA ALA A 151 -9.49 -7.72 -13.17
C ALA A 151 -10.76 -8.46 -12.67
N PRO A 152 -10.76 -9.04 -11.45
CA PRO A 152 -11.96 -9.71 -10.91
C PRO A 152 -13.22 -8.83 -10.93
N VAL A 153 -13.08 -7.54 -10.68
CA VAL A 153 -14.18 -6.56 -10.73
C VAL A 153 -14.88 -6.52 -12.08
N MET A 154 -14.13 -6.70 -13.18
CA MET A 154 -14.70 -6.74 -14.53
C MET A 154 -15.66 -7.92 -14.72
N TYR A 155 -15.33 -9.09 -14.17
CA TYR A 155 -16.15 -10.29 -14.28
C TYR A 155 -17.31 -10.33 -13.27
N GLN A 156 -17.27 -9.43 -12.30
CA GLN A 156 -18.26 -9.29 -11.24
C GLN A 156 -18.98 -7.93 -11.32
N ALA A 157 -19.14 -7.39 -12.54
CA ALA A 157 -19.71 -6.07 -12.77
C ALA A 157 -21.06 -5.85 -12.07
N ASP A 158 -21.93 -6.87 -12.07
CA ASP A 158 -23.22 -6.83 -11.37
C ASP A 158 -23.07 -6.75 -9.85
N GLU A 159 -22.09 -7.46 -9.27
CA GLU A 159 -21.78 -7.41 -7.83
C GLU A 159 -21.31 -6.02 -7.41
N TYR A 160 -20.44 -5.40 -8.22
CA TYR A 160 -19.91 -4.06 -7.98
C TYR A 160 -20.78 -2.93 -8.53
N LYS A 161 -21.91 -3.29 -9.16
CA LYS A 161 -22.89 -2.32 -9.73
C LYS A 161 -22.24 -1.30 -10.65
N ILE A 162 -21.51 -1.80 -11.64
CA ILE A 162 -20.86 -1.00 -12.66
C ILE A 162 -21.32 -1.42 -14.05
N ASP A 163 -21.50 -0.42 -14.93
CA ASP A 163 -21.71 -0.62 -16.36
C ASP A 163 -20.37 -0.49 -17.09
N VAL A 164 -19.83 -1.63 -17.55
CA VAL A 164 -18.51 -1.69 -18.21
C VAL A 164 -18.67 -1.44 -19.71
N LYS A 165 -17.97 -0.46 -20.22
CA LYS A 165 -17.98 -0.07 -21.64
C LYS A 165 -16.79 -0.68 -22.37
N VAL A 166 -17.02 -1.82 -23.00
CA VAL A 166 -16.02 -2.48 -23.85
C VAL A 166 -16.11 -1.89 -25.26
N ASN A 167 -15.02 -1.30 -25.74
CA ASN A 167 -14.91 -0.89 -27.14
C ASN A 167 -14.20 -1.99 -27.94
N PRO A 168 -14.88 -2.71 -28.85
CA PRO A 168 -14.29 -3.80 -29.64
C PRO A 168 -13.14 -3.36 -30.55
N GLU A 169 -13.06 -2.06 -30.89
CA GLU A 169 -11.99 -1.50 -31.72
C GLU A 169 -10.67 -1.29 -30.94
N HIS A 170 -10.74 -1.35 -29.61
CA HIS A 170 -9.59 -1.17 -28.73
C HIS A 170 -9.09 -2.51 -28.15
N ASP A 171 -8.75 -3.45 -29.03
CA ASP A 171 -8.30 -4.79 -28.64
C ASP A 171 -7.04 -4.80 -27.77
N LEU A 172 -6.17 -3.79 -27.93
CA LEU A 172 -4.95 -3.60 -27.13
C LEU A 172 -5.14 -2.75 -25.87
N ALA A 173 -6.37 -2.31 -25.56
CA ALA A 173 -6.62 -1.58 -24.33
C ALA A 173 -6.34 -2.46 -23.11
N LEU A 174 -5.63 -1.91 -22.14
CA LEU A 174 -5.33 -2.58 -20.86
C LEU A 174 -6.39 -2.27 -19.81
N ASP A 175 -7.16 -1.22 -19.99
CA ASP A 175 -8.19 -0.70 -19.09
C ASP A 175 -9.51 -0.44 -19.83
N TYR A 176 -10.59 -0.41 -19.08
CA TYR A 176 -11.93 -0.17 -19.58
C TYR A 176 -12.60 0.98 -18.84
N TYR A 177 -13.35 1.77 -19.61
CA TYR A 177 -14.27 2.73 -19.01
C TYR A 177 -15.44 2.01 -18.35
N TYR A 178 -15.88 2.53 -17.23
CA TYR A 178 -17.07 2.05 -16.54
C TYR A 178 -17.86 3.21 -15.96
N THR A 179 -19.14 2.99 -15.70
CA THR A 179 -20.00 3.94 -14.99
C THR A 179 -20.51 3.25 -13.73
N PRO A 180 -20.24 3.74 -12.53
CA PRO A 180 -20.82 3.17 -11.31
C PRO A 180 -22.28 3.59 -11.17
N GLU A 181 -23.12 2.71 -10.60
CA GLU A 181 -24.51 3.08 -10.25
C GLU A 181 -24.57 4.12 -9.12
N SER A 182 -23.55 4.15 -8.26
CA SER A 182 -23.45 5.07 -7.12
C SER A 182 -21.98 5.29 -6.73
N GLY A 183 -21.75 6.34 -5.95
CA GLY A 183 -20.39 6.73 -5.53
C GLY A 183 -19.75 7.68 -6.52
N GLN A 184 -18.42 7.81 -6.43
CA GLN A 184 -17.67 8.72 -7.29
C GLN A 184 -17.50 8.14 -8.70
N THR A 185 -17.59 9.00 -9.70
CA THR A 185 -17.17 8.71 -11.07
C THR A 185 -15.65 8.68 -11.16
N THR A 186 -15.12 8.15 -12.26
CA THR A 186 -13.66 8.15 -12.51
C THR A 186 -13.11 9.58 -12.56
N GLU A 187 -13.87 10.52 -13.14
CA GLU A 187 -13.47 11.93 -13.23
C GLU A 187 -13.42 12.61 -11.86
N GLU A 188 -14.40 12.32 -10.99
CA GLU A 188 -14.41 12.82 -9.61
C GLU A 188 -13.26 12.25 -8.79
N ALA A 189 -12.98 10.95 -8.91
CA ALA A 189 -11.85 10.30 -8.26
C ALA A 189 -10.51 10.85 -8.76
N MET A 190 -10.37 11.09 -10.06
CA MET A 190 -9.19 11.71 -10.66
C MET A 190 -8.99 13.15 -10.17
N SER A 191 -10.06 13.95 -10.11
CA SER A 191 -10.01 15.30 -9.56
C SER A 191 -9.60 15.33 -8.09
N ARG A 192 -10.06 14.35 -7.29
CA ARG A 192 -9.65 14.18 -5.89
C ARG A 192 -8.18 13.79 -5.76
N TYR A 193 -7.71 12.87 -6.60
CA TYR A 193 -6.31 12.48 -6.70
C TYR A 193 -5.40 13.69 -7.00
N GLU A 194 -5.76 14.52 -7.99
CA GLU A 194 -4.99 15.71 -8.35
C GLU A 194 -4.95 16.72 -7.18
N ARG A 195 -6.08 16.95 -6.53
CA ARG A 195 -6.20 17.82 -5.36
C ARG A 195 -5.34 17.36 -4.19
N PHE A 196 -5.33 16.05 -3.91
CA PHE A 196 -4.47 15.48 -2.89
C PHE A 196 -2.99 15.83 -3.10
N TYR A 197 -2.47 15.68 -4.33
CA TYR A 197 -1.08 16.01 -4.63
C TYR A 197 -0.79 17.52 -4.59
N GLN A 198 -1.74 18.34 -4.96
CA GLN A 198 -1.55 19.81 -4.97
C GLN A 198 -1.66 20.41 -3.56
N GLU A 199 -2.66 20.02 -2.80
CA GLU A 199 -3.03 20.68 -1.55
C GLU A 199 -2.47 19.98 -0.31
N ASP A 200 -2.42 18.66 -0.29
CA ASP A 200 -2.04 17.88 0.88
C ASP A 200 -0.60 17.38 0.80
N PHE A 201 -0.27 16.65 -0.27
CA PHE A 201 1.04 16.00 -0.39
C PHE A 201 2.16 16.98 -0.73
N GLY A 202 1.93 18.00 -1.53
CA GLY A 202 2.95 19.00 -1.86
C GLY A 202 3.54 19.67 -0.61
N PRO A 203 2.72 20.22 0.29
CA PRO A 203 3.16 20.73 1.59
C PRO A 203 3.81 19.69 2.50
N TRP A 204 3.39 18.44 2.43
CA TRP A 204 3.98 17.34 3.19
C TRP A 204 5.37 16.96 2.68
N ALA A 205 5.54 16.75 1.37
CA ALA A 205 6.83 16.43 0.76
C ALA A 205 7.91 17.49 1.07
N LEU A 206 7.52 18.76 1.15
CA LEU A 206 8.43 19.86 1.52
C LEU A 206 8.91 19.77 2.98
N ARG A 207 8.11 19.22 3.90
CA ARG A 207 8.49 19.06 5.32
C ARG A 207 9.46 17.91 5.55
N ILE A 208 9.47 16.90 4.70
CA ILE A 208 10.39 15.75 4.81
C ILE A 208 11.82 16.15 4.42
N ASN A 209 11.95 17.18 3.58
CA ASN A 209 13.23 17.68 3.08
C ASN A 209 13.78 18.87 3.86
N ALA A 210 13.11 19.31 4.91
CA ALA A 210 13.50 20.38 5.81
C ALA A 210 14.04 19.84 7.13
#